data_705808ae5d01eeb04c3ae40ddc567df7
#
_entry.id   705808ae5d01eeb04c3ae40ddc567df7
#
_cell.length_a   1.000
_cell.length_b   1.000
_cell.length_c   1.000
_cell.angle_alpha   90.00
_cell.angle_beta   90.00
_cell.angle_gamma   90.00
#
_symmetry.space_group_name_H-M   'P 1'
#
loop_
_entity.id
_entity.type
_entity.pdbx_description
1 polymer ?
#
loop_
_entity_poly.entity_id
_entity_poly.type
_entity_poly.pdbx_seq_one_letter_code
_entity_poly.pdbx_strand_id
1 'polypeptide(L)'
;MKKQEQNTKETVSMLVYGYLVILFAGLPLYMQNKLVMIGNAKYLFFRNTTLVLGAFVVLAVLWQRIRGERTTKRTWKKTDVFMLLYLVSAIFSYGISPCREDVLLGYPGWYMGLVTQGLLVGIYFAVSRYYDGSRSIWWIAGITAGIVALIGLLNRLDIDVLGTFRGMENGEWNRTQLLSTIGNNNWYAGYISVTAGISLAAAFMGKQQVRALGLLGSFLFFASAITSNSTTAILAACGLSLLLLLLSLRKRGRLLRALEILMLLPLSVFMVRMFLLLHLTGLVLAGDAEKRLFFTPAWYVVFVVEVAVYLILQLRERQERSDRLESGRVFRTVAGLAVTVTLAALLLGCLLVAGYLPGSDKVSEAANGRLALWKVTILTYGKEGLLFQIFGMGPDSFYYALYQWGSDAMDWINRGLLDNNIYSNAHNEWLTLLVQQGILGVIAYGGIFLTAFRNLRISATRDPRALAVFLGLTGYLICSLFTFQHVLSTPFAFALLGMAEGVLCKDVLNKS
;
A
#
# COMPACT_ATOMS: atom_id res chain seq x y z
N MET A 1 -12.22 -34.23 24.91
CA MET A 1 -11.92 -33.95 23.48
C MET A 1 -12.33 -32.56 23.04
N LYS A 2 -13.59 -32.16 22.94
CA LYS A 2 -13.99 -30.84 22.45
C LYS A 2 -13.32 -29.64 23.16
N LYS A 3 -13.15 -29.68 24.49
CA LYS A 3 -12.51 -28.62 25.29
C LYS A 3 -11.00 -28.48 25.00
N GLN A 4 -10.31 -29.59 24.64
CA GLN A 4 -8.89 -29.57 24.27
C GLN A 4 -8.67 -29.08 22.83
N GLU A 5 -9.54 -29.48 21.88
CA GLU A 5 -9.51 -28.95 20.50
C GLU A 5 -9.68 -27.42 20.49
N GLN A 6 -10.55 -26.89 21.36
CA GLN A 6 -10.75 -25.47 21.55
C GLN A 6 -9.49 -24.76 22.07
N ASN A 7 -8.82 -25.33 23.07
CA ASN A 7 -7.62 -24.77 23.69
C ASN A 7 -6.44 -24.61 22.70
N THR A 8 -6.18 -25.62 21.85
CA THR A 8 -5.04 -25.55 20.92
C THR A 8 -5.32 -24.59 19.75
N LYS A 9 -6.58 -24.53 19.29
CA LYS A 9 -6.97 -23.53 18.28
C LYS A 9 -6.84 -22.12 18.83
N GLU A 10 -7.21 -21.90 20.07
CA GLU A 10 -7.04 -20.64 20.78
C GLU A 10 -5.56 -20.27 20.91
N THR A 11 -4.68 -21.23 21.23
CA THR A 11 -3.22 -21.02 21.31
C THR A 11 -2.65 -20.55 19.97
N VAL A 12 -2.96 -21.25 18.85
CA VAL A 12 -2.47 -20.83 17.53
C VAL A 12 -3.05 -19.46 17.13
N SER A 13 -4.30 -19.19 17.45
CA SER A 13 -4.92 -17.88 17.23
C SER A 13 -4.20 -16.77 18.01
N MET A 14 -3.82 -17.02 19.27
CA MET A 14 -3.03 -16.08 20.08
C MET A 14 -1.64 -15.83 19.49
N LEU A 15 -0.95 -16.87 19.01
CA LEU A 15 0.34 -16.73 18.33
C LEU A 15 0.23 -15.86 17.07
N VAL A 16 -0.79 -16.11 16.25
CA VAL A 16 -1.05 -15.32 15.04
C VAL A 16 -1.41 -13.88 15.40
N TYR A 17 -2.21 -13.66 16.44
CA TYR A 17 -2.51 -12.31 16.94
C TYR A 17 -1.25 -11.57 17.41
N GLY A 18 -0.41 -12.24 18.23
CA GLY A 18 0.86 -11.67 18.69
C GLY A 18 1.79 -11.30 17.52
N TYR A 19 1.85 -12.15 16.51
CA TYR A 19 2.60 -11.84 15.30
C TYR A 19 2.03 -10.64 14.54
N LEU A 20 0.71 -10.53 14.42
CA LEU A 20 0.09 -9.37 13.79
C LEU A 20 0.42 -8.06 14.54
N VAL A 21 0.52 -8.11 15.87
CA VAL A 21 1.01 -6.96 16.66
C VAL A 21 2.46 -6.63 16.29
N ILE A 22 3.34 -7.63 16.21
CA ILE A 22 4.73 -7.45 15.79
C ILE A 22 4.80 -6.89 14.37
N LEU A 23 3.99 -7.40 13.45
CA LEU A 23 3.95 -6.94 12.06
C LEU A 23 3.43 -5.51 11.95
N PHE A 24 2.28 -5.18 12.56
CA PHE A 24 1.64 -3.87 12.41
C PHE A 24 2.23 -2.77 13.31
N ALA A 25 2.87 -3.12 14.41
CA ALA A 25 3.49 -2.15 15.31
C ALA A 25 5.01 -2.28 15.36
N GLY A 26 5.55 -3.48 15.55
CA GLY A 26 6.97 -3.71 15.69
C GLY A 26 7.74 -3.36 14.42
N LEU A 27 7.39 -3.95 13.29
CA LEU A 27 8.13 -3.75 12.04
C LEU A 27 8.19 -2.29 11.57
N PRO A 28 7.08 -1.51 11.56
CA PRO A 28 7.16 -0.11 11.14
C PRO A 28 8.02 0.76 12.06
N LEU A 29 8.01 0.51 13.37
CA LEU A 29 8.72 1.32 14.36
C LEU A 29 10.16 0.87 14.61
N TYR A 30 10.53 -0.36 14.21
CA TYR A 30 11.86 -0.91 14.46
C TYR A 30 12.95 -0.17 13.70
N MET A 31 13.97 0.28 14.38
CA MET A 31 15.20 0.85 13.82
C MET A 31 16.41 0.33 14.64
N GLN A 32 17.36 -0.32 13.96
CA GLN A 32 18.56 -0.82 14.62
C GLN A 32 19.64 0.25 14.77
N ASN A 33 19.90 0.99 13.68
CA ASN A 33 20.89 2.08 13.63
C ASN A 33 20.29 3.28 12.90
N LYS A 34 19.18 3.82 13.45
CA LYS A 34 18.40 4.89 12.83
C LYS A 34 18.06 4.55 11.38
N LEU A 35 18.35 5.43 10.42
CA LEU A 35 18.10 5.21 8.99
C LEU A 35 19.26 4.55 8.23
N VAL A 36 20.41 4.35 8.89
CA VAL A 36 21.57 3.70 8.25
C VAL A 36 21.26 2.21 8.05
N MET A 37 21.38 1.73 6.81
CA MET A 37 21.08 0.35 6.42
C MET A 37 19.69 -0.13 6.87
N ILE A 38 18.72 0.78 6.94
CA ILE A 38 17.38 0.52 7.47
C ILE A 38 16.67 -0.64 6.75
N GLY A 39 16.88 -0.80 5.44
CA GLY A 39 16.31 -1.91 4.65
C GLY A 39 16.75 -3.27 5.18
N ASN A 40 18.04 -3.44 5.46
CA ASN A 40 18.60 -4.68 6.01
C ASN A 40 18.03 -4.97 7.41
N ALA A 41 17.98 -3.95 8.28
CA ALA A 41 17.43 -4.07 9.63
C ALA A 41 15.96 -4.50 9.60
N LYS A 42 15.14 -3.88 8.75
CA LYS A 42 13.73 -4.20 8.55
C LYS A 42 13.54 -5.61 8.00
N TYR A 43 14.33 -5.99 7.00
CA TYR A 43 14.28 -7.35 6.44
C TYR A 43 14.63 -8.42 7.48
N LEU A 44 15.71 -8.25 8.22
CA LEU A 44 16.12 -9.20 9.25
C LEU A 44 15.06 -9.32 10.36
N PHE A 45 14.49 -8.20 10.79
CA PHE A 45 13.41 -8.20 11.76
C PHE A 45 12.19 -8.96 11.22
N PHE A 46 11.73 -8.65 10.01
CA PHE A 46 10.62 -9.31 9.34
C PHE A 46 10.86 -10.81 9.18
N ARG A 47 12.00 -11.19 8.58
CA ARG A 47 12.34 -12.60 8.33
C ARG A 47 12.37 -13.40 9.61
N ASN A 48 13.10 -12.94 10.62
CA ASN A 48 13.30 -13.69 11.85
C ASN A 48 12.00 -13.86 12.65
N THR A 49 11.20 -12.79 12.78
CA THR A 49 9.91 -12.86 13.48
C THR A 49 8.90 -13.74 12.75
N THR A 50 8.90 -13.73 11.41
CA THR A 50 8.01 -14.57 10.61
C THR A 50 8.44 -16.05 10.64
N LEU A 51 9.74 -16.35 10.62
CA LEU A 51 10.25 -17.70 10.78
C LEU A 51 9.91 -18.28 12.16
N VAL A 52 10.07 -17.49 13.21
CA VAL A 52 9.71 -17.88 14.58
C VAL A 52 8.21 -18.18 14.68
N LEU A 53 7.34 -17.31 14.14
CA LEU A 53 5.92 -17.60 14.06
C LEU A 53 5.66 -18.91 13.31
N GLY A 54 6.26 -19.07 12.12
CA GLY A 54 6.09 -20.25 11.28
C GLY A 54 6.45 -21.53 12.05
N ALA A 55 7.58 -21.52 12.75
CA ALA A 55 8.02 -22.66 13.59
C ALA A 55 6.99 -22.98 14.69
N PHE A 56 6.52 -21.97 15.44
CA PHE A 56 5.52 -22.19 16.48
C PHE A 56 4.19 -22.68 15.93
N VAL A 57 3.72 -22.16 14.80
CA VAL A 57 2.48 -22.61 14.16
C VAL A 57 2.62 -24.05 13.69
N VAL A 58 3.74 -24.42 13.06
CA VAL A 58 4.01 -25.81 12.63
C VAL A 58 4.04 -26.75 13.84
N LEU A 59 4.78 -26.40 14.90
CA LEU A 59 4.85 -27.20 16.11
C LEU A 59 3.48 -27.38 16.77
N ALA A 60 2.68 -26.31 16.85
CA ALA A 60 1.33 -26.39 17.42
C ALA A 60 0.40 -27.27 16.57
N VAL A 61 0.47 -27.18 15.23
CA VAL A 61 -0.32 -28.04 14.32
C VAL A 61 0.12 -29.50 14.39
N LEU A 62 1.44 -29.78 14.46
CA LEU A 62 1.96 -31.13 14.66
C LEU A 62 1.50 -31.72 16.00
N TRP A 63 1.57 -30.95 17.08
CA TRP A 63 1.08 -31.32 18.38
C TRP A 63 -0.41 -31.67 18.39
N GLN A 64 -1.24 -30.88 17.69
CA GLN A 64 -2.65 -31.20 17.49
C GLN A 64 -2.85 -32.56 16.81
N ARG A 65 -2.08 -32.84 15.75
CA ARG A 65 -2.17 -34.13 15.02
C ARG A 65 -1.76 -35.33 15.89
N ILE A 66 -0.67 -35.19 16.65
CA ILE A 66 -0.19 -36.24 17.56
C ILE A 66 -1.26 -36.56 18.63
N ARG A 67 -1.99 -35.55 19.10
CA ARG A 67 -3.10 -35.72 20.05
C ARG A 67 -4.41 -36.23 19.43
N GLY A 68 -4.43 -36.49 18.13
CA GLY A 68 -5.64 -36.95 17.44
C GLY A 68 -6.75 -35.92 17.36
N GLU A 69 -6.43 -34.61 17.57
CA GLU A 69 -7.39 -33.53 17.48
C GLU A 69 -7.79 -33.32 15.99
N ARG A 70 -9.09 -33.41 15.69
CA ARG A 70 -9.58 -33.20 14.33
C ARG A 70 -9.57 -31.70 13.99
N THR A 71 -8.73 -31.30 13.08
CA THR A 71 -8.81 -29.95 12.52
C THR A 71 -10.10 -29.81 11.72
N THR A 72 -10.89 -28.79 12.01
CA THR A 72 -12.08 -28.46 11.22
C THR A 72 -11.67 -28.28 9.74
N LYS A 73 -12.16 -29.14 8.86
CA LYS A 73 -11.91 -29.03 7.41
C LYS A 73 -12.40 -27.67 6.93
N ARG A 74 -11.50 -26.79 6.55
CA ARG A 74 -11.85 -25.54 5.90
C ARG A 74 -11.97 -25.77 4.40
N THR A 75 -13.03 -25.26 3.80
CA THR A 75 -13.17 -25.25 2.35
C THR A 75 -12.15 -24.32 1.72
N TRP A 76 -11.46 -24.83 0.70
CA TRP A 76 -10.53 -24.04 -0.10
C TRP A 76 -11.28 -22.95 -0.88
N LYS A 77 -10.75 -21.76 -0.88
CA LYS A 77 -11.25 -20.63 -1.65
C LYS A 77 -10.40 -20.42 -2.90
N LYS A 78 -10.95 -19.73 -3.88
CA LYS A 78 -10.21 -19.41 -5.13
C LYS A 78 -8.93 -18.62 -4.84
N THR A 79 -8.97 -17.70 -3.86
CA THR A 79 -7.79 -16.95 -3.41
C THR A 79 -6.70 -17.87 -2.86
N ASP A 80 -7.06 -18.93 -2.12
CA ASP A 80 -6.09 -19.92 -1.63
C ASP A 80 -5.38 -20.64 -2.78
N VAL A 81 -6.13 -20.97 -3.85
CA VAL A 81 -5.59 -21.63 -5.05
C VAL A 81 -4.60 -20.71 -5.77
N PHE A 82 -4.98 -19.45 -6.02
CA PHE A 82 -4.09 -18.48 -6.66
C PHE A 82 -2.85 -18.19 -5.80
N MET A 83 -2.99 -18.17 -4.47
CA MET A 83 -1.87 -18.00 -3.56
C MET A 83 -0.86 -19.17 -3.65
N LEU A 84 -1.35 -20.41 -3.78
CA LEU A 84 -0.48 -21.56 -4.02
C LEU A 84 0.12 -21.55 -5.42
N LEU A 85 -0.64 -21.19 -6.46
CA LEU A 85 -0.11 -21.06 -7.81
C LEU A 85 1.01 -20.03 -7.87
N TYR A 86 0.87 -18.91 -7.15
CA TYR A 86 1.91 -17.90 -7.01
C TYR A 86 3.18 -18.47 -6.37
N LEU A 87 3.07 -19.22 -5.27
CA LEU A 87 4.21 -19.85 -4.62
C LEU A 87 4.84 -20.92 -5.52
N VAL A 88 4.04 -21.76 -6.17
CA VAL A 88 4.52 -22.79 -7.11
C VAL A 88 5.26 -22.14 -8.28
N SER A 89 4.74 -21.04 -8.83
CA SER A 89 5.42 -20.25 -9.86
C SER A 89 6.79 -19.76 -9.36
N ALA A 90 6.87 -19.20 -8.14
CA ALA A 90 8.13 -18.75 -7.54
C ALA A 90 9.14 -19.89 -7.36
N ILE A 91 8.68 -21.07 -6.86
CA ILE A 91 9.53 -22.26 -6.68
C ILE A 91 10.04 -22.77 -8.04
N PHE A 92 9.16 -22.86 -9.03
CA PHE A 92 9.54 -23.35 -10.35
C PHE A 92 10.54 -22.41 -11.03
N SER A 93 10.25 -21.10 -11.02
CA SER A 93 11.12 -20.06 -11.55
C SER A 93 12.51 -20.07 -10.88
N TYR A 94 12.57 -20.26 -9.54
CA TYR A 94 13.81 -20.49 -8.81
C TYR A 94 14.55 -21.75 -9.32
N GLY A 95 13.82 -22.85 -9.52
CA GLY A 95 14.39 -24.14 -9.95
C GLY A 95 15.10 -24.07 -11.31
N ILE A 96 14.62 -23.26 -12.24
CA ILE A 96 15.19 -23.06 -13.59
C ILE A 96 16.12 -21.84 -13.66
N SER A 97 16.23 -21.05 -12.58
CA SER A 97 17.01 -19.81 -12.57
C SER A 97 18.50 -20.05 -12.85
N PRO A 98 19.13 -19.26 -13.70
CA PRO A 98 20.59 -19.30 -13.90
C PRO A 98 21.36 -18.69 -12.71
N CYS A 99 20.71 -17.90 -11.86
CA CYS A 99 21.31 -17.23 -10.69
C CYS A 99 20.69 -17.70 -9.36
N ARG A 100 20.59 -19.05 -9.17
CA ARG A 100 19.88 -19.66 -8.01
C ARG A 100 20.37 -19.20 -6.65
N GLU A 101 21.69 -19.03 -6.49
CA GLU A 101 22.31 -18.63 -5.22
C GLU A 101 21.80 -17.24 -4.80
N ASP A 102 21.75 -16.32 -5.75
CA ASP A 102 21.33 -14.94 -5.51
C ASP A 102 19.82 -14.81 -5.25
N VAL A 103 19.00 -15.51 -6.04
CA VAL A 103 17.53 -15.39 -5.96
C VAL A 103 16.89 -16.19 -4.81
N LEU A 104 17.66 -16.99 -4.09
CA LEU A 104 17.15 -17.67 -2.89
C LEU A 104 16.78 -16.66 -1.81
N LEU A 105 17.68 -15.77 -1.45
CA LEU A 105 17.47 -14.69 -0.48
C LEU A 105 17.02 -13.40 -1.16
N GLY A 106 17.41 -13.20 -2.41
CA GLY A 106 17.14 -12.01 -3.20
C GLY A 106 18.31 -11.00 -3.21
N TYR A 107 18.18 -10.00 -4.05
CA TYR A 107 19.18 -8.96 -4.24
C TYR A 107 19.44 -8.19 -2.94
N PRO A 108 20.72 -7.97 -2.54
CA PRO A 108 21.06 -7.28 -1.30
C PRO A 108 20.39 -5.91 -1.16
N GLY A 109 19.77 -5.66 -0.02
CA GLY A 109 19.01 -4.44 0.26
C GLY A 109 17.50 -4.56 -0.01
N TRP A 110 17.08 -5.48 -0.89
CA TRP A 110 15.66 -5.73 -1.21
C TRP A 110 15.15 -7.04 -0.61
N TYR A 111 15.93 -8.11 -0.80
CA TYR A 111 15.69 -9.44 -0.21
C TYR A 111 14.29 -10.02 -0.49
N MET A 112 13.79 -9.84 -1.72
CA MET A 112 12.48 -10.35 -2.14
C MET A 112 12.57 -11.73 -2.83
N GLY A 113 13.64 -12.50 -2.56
CA GLY A 113 13.89 -13.84 -3.09
C GLY A 113 12.88 -14.89 -2.61
N LEU A 114 13.10 -16.14 -3.00
CA LEU A 114 12.18 -17.26 -2.76
C LEU A 114 11.80 -17.42 -1.28
N VAL A 115 12.76 -17.25 -0.36
CA VAL A 115 12.49 -17.33 1.08
C VAL A 115 11.43 -16.33 1.49
N THR A 116 11.57 -15.08 1.05
CA THR A 116 10.59 -14.01 1.36
C THR A 116 9.24 -14.29 0.74
N GLN A 117 9.18 -14.79 -0.51
CA GLN A 117 7.91 -15.15 -1.14
C GLN A 117 7.20 -16.28 -0.36
N GLY A 118 7.95 -17.28 0.13
CA GLY A 118 7.43 -18.32 1.00
C GLY A 118 6.88 -17.79 2.33
N LEU A 119 7.60 -16.82 2.95
CA LEU A 119 7.15 -16.18 4.20
C LEU A 119 5.85 -15.37 3.98
N LEU A 120 5.73 -14.63 2.89
CA LEU A 120 4.51 -13.88 2.53
C LEU A 120 3.30 -14.81 2.40
N VAL A 121 3.46 -15.91 1.65
CA VAL A 121 2.40 -16.92 1.50
C VAL A 121 2.09 -17.59 2.84
N GLY A 122 3.11 -17.85 3.67
CA GLY A 122 2.95 -18.35 5.03
C GLY A 122 2.11 -17.43 5.91
N ILE A 123 2.35 -16.11 5.86
CA ILE A 123 1.54 -15.10 6.56
C ILE A 123 0.08 -15.19 6.13
N TYR A 124 -0.18 -15.20 4.81
CA TYR A 124 -1.54 -15.32 4.30
C TYR A 124 -2.24 -16.55 4.86
N PHE A 125 -1.60 -17.72 4.79
CA PHE A 125 -2.21 -18.96 5.30
C PHE A 125 -2.38 -18.95 6.81
N ALA A 126 -1.40 -18.51 7.59
CA ALA A 126 -1.50 -18.41 9.03
C ALA A 126 -2.66 -17.49 9.45
N VAL A 127 -2.70 -16.28 8.90
CA VAL A 127 -3.74 -15.28 9.21
C VAL A 127 -5.12 -15.75 8.73
N SER A 128 -5.23 -16.25 7.50
CA SER A 128 -6.53 -16.68 6.96
C SER A 128 -7.13 -17.88 7.70
N ARG A 129 -6.33 -18.68 8.39
CA ARG A 129 -6.78 -19.90 9.12
C ARG A 129 -7.04 -19.62 10.60
N TYR A 130 -6.23 -18.76 11.22
CA TYR A 130 -6.16 -18.66 12.69
C TYR A 130 -6.46 -17.26 13.23
N TYR A 131 -6.56 -16.22 12.40
CA TYR A 131 -7.00 -14.91 12.88
C TYR A 131 -8.45 -14.98 13.39
N ASP A 132 -8.68 -14.54 14.61
CA ASP A 132 -9.96 -14.65 15.33
C ASP A 132 -10.93 -13.50 15.06
N GLY A 133 -10.49 -12.45 14.35
CA GLY A 133 -11.29 -11.24 14.09
C GLY A 133 -11.17 -10.18 15.18
N SER A 134 -10.18 -10.27 16.07
CA SER A 134 -9.95 -9.31 17.16
C SER A 134 -9.94 -7.86 16.64
N ARG A 135 -10.67 -6.99 17.33
CA ARG A 135 -10.78 -5.57 16.97
C ARG A 135 -9.57 -4.75 17.40
N SER A 136 -8.85 -5.21 18.41
CA SER A 136 -7.69 -4.49 18.97
C SER A 136 -6.56 -4.32 17.95
N ILE A 137 -6.40 -5.28 17.03
CA ILE A 137 -5.35 -5.18 16.00
C ILE A 137 -5.54 -3.96 15.09
N TRP A 138 -6.79 -3.56 14.83
CA TRP A 138 -7.09 -2.38 14.01
C TRP A 138 -6.71 -1.07 14.72
N TRP A 139 -6.89 -1.03 16.05
CA TRP A 139 -6.42 0.09 16.87
C TRP A 139 -4.91 0.17 16.90
N ILE A 140 -4.22 -0.95 17.14
CA ILE A 140 -2.76 -1.04 17.14
C ILE A 140 -2.21 -0.57 15.78
N ALA A 141 -2.72 -1.13 14.69
CA ALA A 141 -2.29 -0.77 13.33
C ALA A 141 -2.57 0.71 13.02
N GLY A 142 -3.75 1.23 13.37
CA GLY A 142 -4.13 2.62 13.12
C GLY A 142 -3.30 3.62 13.93
N ILE A 143 -3.06 3.35 15.22
CA ILE A 143 -2.23 4.20 16.08
C ILE A 143 -0.77 4.21 15.57
N THR A 144 -0.23 3.03 15.25
CA THR A 144 1.14 2.93 14.72
C THR A 144 1.27 3.66 13.38
N ALA A 145 0.30 3.51 12.48
CA ALA A 145 0.29 4.23 11.21
C ALA A 145 0.24 5.75 11.42
N GLY A 146 -0.55 6.21 12.40
CA GLY A 146 -0.62 7.62 12.79
C GLY A 146 0.73 8.14 13.32
N ILE A 147 1.41 7.37 14.18
CA ILE A 147 2.74 7.72 14.70
C ILE A 147 3.76 7.82 13.56
N VAL A 148 3.81 6.80 12.68
CA VAL A 148 4.72 6.80 11.53
C VAL A 148 4.44 7.97 10.60
N ALA A 149 3.16 8.26 10.32
CA ALA A 149 2.76 9.39 9.48
C ALA A 149 3.14 10.74 10.12
N LEU A 150 2.92 10.89 11.42
CA LEU A 150 3.28 12.11 12.16
C LEU A 150 4.80 12.34 12.16
N ILE A 151 5.61 11.31 12.43
CA ILE A 151 7.07 11.44 12.39
C ILE A 151 7.52 11.82 10.96
N GLY A 152 6.94 11.19 9.93
CA GLY A 152 7.25 11.53 8.53
C GLY A 152 6.89 12.97 8.18
N LEU A 153 5.73 13.44 8.61
CA LEU A 153 5.31 14.84 8.42
C LEU A 153 6.25 15.81 9.13
N LEU A 154 6.63 15.53 10.39
CA LEU A 154 7.59 16.34 11.13
C LEU A 154 8.96 16.40 10.45
N ASN A 155 9.45 15.27 9.93
CA ASN A 155 10.70 15.26 9.16
C ASN A 155 10.61 16.17 7.91
N ARG A 156 9.46 16.21 7.22
CA ARG A 156 9.24 17.11 6.06
C ARG A 156 9.11 18.58 6.47
N LEU A 157 8.68 18.85 7.68
CA LEU A 157 8.68 20.17 8.29
C LEU A 157 10.04 20.55 8.92
N ASP A 158 11.10 19.84 8.56
CA ASP A 158 12.46 20.00 9.07
C ASP A 158 12.61 19.81 10.59
N ILE A 159 11.72 19.04 11.21
CA ILE A 159 11.71 18.70 12.63
C ILE A 159 12.10 17.22 12.78
N ASP A 160 13.35 16.94 13.16
CA ASP A 160 13.87 15.59 13.40
C ASP A 160 13.77 15.21 14.88
N VAL A 161 12.56 14.85 15.33
CA VAL A 161 12.26 14.50 16.73
C VAL A 161 13.11 13.33 17.24
N LEU A 162 13.39 12.35 16.38
CA LEU A 162 14.13 11.13 16.73
C LEU A 162 15.64 11.25 16.49
N GLY A 163 16.12 12.38 15.94
CA GLY A 163 17.51 12.55 15.55
C GLY A 163 17.96 11.52 14.50
N THR A 164 17.05 11.15 13.57
CA THR A 164 17.27 10.07 12.61
C THR A 164 18.31 10.42 11.56
N PHE A 165 18.49 11.70 11.24
CA PHE A 165 19.46 12.21 10.26
C PHE A 165 20.81 12.59 10.85
N ARG A 166 20.98 12.54 12.17
CA ARG A 166 22.25 12.90 12.82
C ARG A 166 23.36 11.92 12.45
N GLY A 167 24.48 12.46 11.97
CA GLY A 167 25.65 11.66 11.57
C GLY A 167 25.56 10.99 10.20
N MET A 168 24.56 11.32 9.38
CA MET A 168 24.49 10.87 8.00
C MET A 168 25.29 11.82 7.09
N GLU A 169 26.15 11.27 6.23
CA GLU A 169 26.75 12.00 5.12
C GLU A 169 25.68 12.44 4.12
N ASN A 170 25.93 13.50 3.33
CA ASN A 170 24.95 14.05 2.36
C ASN A 170 23.59 14.38 2.99
N GLY A 171 23.61 15.11 4.10
CA GLY A 171 22.44 15.37 4.95
C GLY A 171 21.23 15.95 4.21
N GLU A 172 21.41 16.87 3.26
CA GLU A 172 20.31 17.44 2.46
C GLU A 172 19.66 16.41 1.56
N TRP A 173 20.45 15.65 0.80
CA TRP A 173 19.92 14.59 -0.08
C TRP A 173 19.18 13.53 0.73
N ASN A 174 19.77 13.07 1.83
CA ASN A 174 19.14 12.09 2.72
C ASN A 174 17.79 12.59 3.27
N ARG A 175 17.69 13.85 3.64
CA ARG A 175 16.43 14.46 4.11
C ARG A 175 15.34 14.49 3.04
N THR A 176 15.69 14.55 1.74
CA THR A 176 14.71 14.49 0.65
C THR A 176 14.24 13.07 0.34
N GLN A 177 15.10 12.06 0.51
CA GLN A 177 14.85 10.68 0.10
C GLN A 177 14.36 9.78 1.26
N LEU A 178 14.73 10.11 2.50
CA LEU A 178 14.41 9.29 3.66
C LEU A 178 13.45 10.03 4.60
N LEU A 179 12.59 9.31 5.29
CA LEU A 179 11.72 9.89 6.31
C LEU A 179 11.13 8.86 7.26
N SER A 180 10.68 9.35 8.39
CA SER A 180 10.03 8.56 9.45
C SER A 180 10.95 7.45 9.97
N THR A 181 10.36 6.41 10.51
CA THR A 181 11.01 5.17 10.91
C THR A 181 11.08 4.15 9.76
N ILE A 182 10.60 4.51 8.59
CA ILE A 182 10.50 3.63 7.42
C ILE A 182 11.74 3.72 6.54
N GLY A 183 12.29 4.92 6.35
CA GLY A 183 13.42 5.18 5.46
C GLY A 183 12.98 5.73 4.12
N ASN A 184 13.21 5.03 3.02
CA ASN A 184 12.97 5.51 1.67
C ASN A 184 11.53 6.02 1.46
N ASN A 185 11.38 7.16 0.76
CA ASN A 185 10.10 7.83 0.51
C ASN A 185 9.08 6.95 -0.26
N ASN A 186 9.52 6.08 -1.17
CA ASN A 186 8.62 5.15 -1.88
C ASN A 186 8.17 3.99 -0.97
N TRP A 187 9.02 3.51 -0.07
CA TRP A 187 8.62 2.53 0.96
C TRP A 187 7.59 3.13 1.92
N TYR A 188 7.85 4.37 2.33
CA TYR A 188 6.91 5.12 3.15
C TYR A 188 5.57 5.30 2.44
N ALA A 189 5.58 5.67 1.14
CA ALA A 189 4.38 5.77 0.32
C ALA A 189 3.58 4.45 0.30
N GLY A 190 4.25 3.32 0.08
CA GLY A 190 3.63 1.99 0.12
C GLY A 190 3.00 1.69 1.49
N TYR A 191 3.73 1.94 2.58
CA TYR A 191 3.24 1.71 3.95
C TYR A 191 2.02 2.56 4.29
N ILE A 192 2.10 3.89 4.10
CA ILE A 192 0.98 4.78 4.44
C ILE A 192 -0.25 4.51 3.58
N SER A 193 -0.08 4.10 2.32
CA SER A 193 -1.19 3.81 1.41
C SER A 193 -1.95 2.54 1.79
N VAL A 194 -1.24 1.49 2.22
CA VAL A 194 -1.86 0.26 2.74
C VAL A 194 -2.61 0.55 4.05
N THR A 195 -1.98 1.30 4.95
CA THR A 195 -2.56 1.59 6.27
C THR A 195 -3.63 2.67 6.25
N ALA A 196 -3.65 3.55 5.23
CA ALA A 196 -4.70 4.55 5.03
C ALA A 196 -6.11 3.95 5.02
N GLY A 197 -6.25 2.72 4.53
CA GLY A 197 -7.53 2.02 4.54
C GLY A 197 -8.19 1.98 5.92
N ILE A 198 -7.41 1.90 7.00
CA ILE A 198 -7.92 1.87 8.38
C ILE A 198 -8.56 3.21 8.75
N SER A 199 -7.84 4.31 8.57
CA SER A 199 -8.32 5.65 8.92
C SER A 199 -9.47 6.10 8.03
N LEU A 200 -9.37 5.88 6.72
CA LEU A 200 -10.41 6.23 5.75
C LEU A 200 -11.72 5.45 6.01
N ALA A 201 -11.64 4.14 6.29
CA ALA A 201 -12.82 3.35 6.63
C ALA A 201 -13.44 3.78 7.98
N ALA A 202 -12.61 4.10 8.97
CA ALA A 202 -13.04 4.62 10.26
C ALA A 202 -13.75 5.98 10.12
N ALA A 203 -13.20 6.89 9.31
CA ALA A 203 -13.81 8.18 8.99
C ALA A 203 -15.15 8.02 8.24
N PHE A 204 -15.19 7.10 7.27
CA PHE A 204 -16.33 6.91 6.37
C PHE A 204 -17.48 6.15 7.01
N MET A 205 -17.23 5.11 7.82
CA MET A 205 -18.25 4.24 8.40
C MET A 205 -18.31 4.28 9.92
N GLY A 206 -17.31 4.84 10.59
CA GLY A 206 -17.24 4.92 12.05
C GLY A 206 -18.32 5.78 12.68
N LYS A 207 -18.48 5.64 14.00
CA LYS A 207 -19.38 6.45 14.82
C LYS A 207 -18.58 7.25 15.84
N GLN A 208 -19.02 8.46 16.16
CA GLN A 208 -18.45 9.32 17.21
C GLN A 208 -16.91 9.31 17.27
N GLN A 209 -16.31 8.84 18.36
CA GLN A 209 -14.87 8.83 18.59
C GLN A 209 -14.09 8.07 17.53
N VAL A 210 -14.59 6.91 17.06
CA VAL A 210 -13.95 6.13 15.99
C VAL A 210 -13.85 6.96 14.72
N ARG A 211 -14.92 7.69 14.38
CA ARG A 211 -14.93 8.57 13.21
C ARG A 211 -13.99 9.77 13.38
N ALA A 212 -13.97 10.40 14.55
CA ALA A 212 -13.07 11.52 14.83
C ALA A 212 -11.59 11.11 14.69
N LEU A 213 -11.22 9.97 15.27
CA LEU A 213 -9.86 9.41 15.10
C LEU A 213 -9.58 8.98 13.66
N GLY A 214 -10.59 8.47 12.94
CA GLY A 214 -10.50 8.19 11.51
C GLY A 214 -10.22 9.44 10.67
N LEU A 215 -10.91 10.57 10.97
CA LEU A 215 -10.66 11.86 10.31
C LEU A 215 -9.25 12.39 10.60
N LEU A 216 -8.79 12.31 11.87
CA LEU A 216 -7.43 12.67 12.22
C LEU A 216 -6.38 11.82 11.48
N GLY A 217 -6.56 10.50 11.46
CA GLY A 217 -5.68 9.60 10.73
C GLY A 217 -5.70 9.83 9.22
N SER A 218 -6.87 10.15 8.64
CA SER A 218 -7.00 10.51 7.23
C SER A 218 -6.32 11.85 6.92
N PHE A 219 -6.40 12.83 7.81
CA PHE A 219 -5.67 14.08 7.71
C PHE A 219 -4.15 13.85 7.70
N LEU A 220 -3.62 13.06 8.64
CA LEU A 220 -2.21 12.69 8.67
C LEU A 220 -1.78 11.94 7.40
N PHE A 221 -2.62 11.04 6.88
CA PHE A 221 -2.35 10.36 5.62
C PHE A 221 -2.22 11.34 4.45
N PHE A 222 -3.17 12.26 4.28
CA PHE A 222 -3.13 13.25 3.19
C PHE A 222 -1.95 14.21 3.34
N ALA A 223 -1.70 14.72 4.55
CA ALA A 223 -0.55 15.58 4.82
C ALA A 223 0.78 14.86 4.48
N SER A 224 0.89 13.59 4.91
CA SER A 224 2.05 12.75 4.62
C SER A 224 2.19 12.46 3.13
N ALA A 225 1.10 12.16 2.43
CA ALA A 225 1.13 11.85 1.00
C ALA A 225 1.63 13.05 0.18
N ILE A 226 1.11 14.26 0.45
CA ILE A 226 1.49 15.49 -0.25
C ILE A 226 2.95 15.90 0.05
N THR A 227 3.43 15.70 1.28
CA THR A 227 4.77 16.14 1.70
C THR A 227 5.85 15.05 1.56
N SER A 228 5.49 13.82 1.19
CA SER A 228 6.40 12.66 1.19
C SER A 228 7.54 12.72 0.17
N ASN A 229 7.51 13.60 -0.80
CA ASN A 229 8.37 13.57 -2.00
C ASN A 229 8.20 12.27 -2.82
N SER A 230 7.00 11.69 -2.80
CA SER A 230 6.67 10.48 -3.57
C SER A 230 5.40 10.67 -4.38
N THR A 231 5.55 10.73 -5.70
CA THR A 231 4.43 10.74 -6.65
C THR A 231 3.46 9.58 -6.41
N THR A 232 3.99 8.44 -6.00
CA THR A 232 3.21 7.22 -5.70
C THR A 232 2.23 7.45 -4.55
N ALA A 233 2.64 8.16 -3.48
CA ALA A 233 1.76 8.47 -2.35
C ALA A 233 0.60 9.39 -2.78
N ILE A 234 0.89 10.36 -3.64
CA ILE A 234 -0.11 11.30 -4.19
C ILE A 234 -1.12 10.53 -5.04
N LEU A 235 -0.64 9.66 -5.94
CA LEU A 235 -1.52 8.84 -6.79
C LEU A 235 -2.39 7.89 -5.95
N ALA A 236 -1.86 7.31 -4.87
CA ALA A 236 -2.63 6.50 -3.95
C ALA A 236 -3.70 7.33 -3.20
N ALA A 237 -3.35 8.52 -2.71
CA ALA A 237 -4.29 9.43 -2.08
C ALA A 237 -5.43 9.82 -3.03
N CYS A 238 -5.09 10.12 -4.29
CA CYS A 238 -6.04 10.42 -5.35
C CYS A 238 -6.97 9.24 -5.66
N GLY A 239 -6.40 8.06 -5.89
CA GLY A 239 -7.18 6.87 -6.23
C GLY A 239 -8.09 6.40 -5.10
N LEU A 240 -7.63 6.48 -3.84
CA LEU A 240 -8.45 6.16 -2.66
C LEU A 240 -9.58 7.19 -2.47
N SER A 241 -9.31 8.48 -2.71
CA SER A 241 -10.32 9.54 -2.68
C SER A 241 -11.41 9.31 -3.73
N LEU A 242 -11.02 9.02 -4.96
CA LEU A 242 -11.93 8.67 -6.05
C LEU A 242 -12.79 7.44 -5.69
N LEU A 243 -12.17 6.39 -5.16
CA LEU A 243 -12.87 5.18 -4.78
C LEU A 243 -13.90 5.46 -3.66
N LEU A 244 -13.56 6.24 -2.63
CA LEU A 244 -14.50 6.65 -1.59
C LEU A 244 -15.68 7.44 -2.16
N LEU A 245 -15.40 8.36 -3.08
CA LEU A 245 -16.43 9.11 -3.77
C LEU A 245 -17.38 8.17 -4.54
N LEU A 246 -16.86 7.24 -5.34
CA LEU A 246 -17.66 6.25 -6.08
C LEU A 246 -18.50 5.37 -5.15
N LEU A 247 -17.95 4.93 -4.00
CA LEU A 247 -18.69 4.15 -3.01
C LEU A 247 -19.79 4.95 -2.30
N SER A 248 -19.70 6.27 -2.32
CA SER A 248 -20.64 7.19 -1.65
C SER A 248 -21.85 7.59 -2.49
N LEU A 249 -21.78 7.49 -3.84
CA LEU A 249 -22.77 8.03 -4.78
C LEU A 249 -24.22 7.55 -4.60
N ARG A 250 -24.42 6.44 -3.89
CA ARG A 250 -25.77 5.86 -3.71
C ARG A 250 -26.52 6.38 -2.51
N LYS A 251 -25.85 7.03 -1.56
CA LYS A 251 -26.48 7.50 -0.30
C LYS A 251 -25.93 8.89 0.08
N ARG A 252 -26.86 9.84 0.32
CA ARG A 252 -26.51 11.24 0.70
C ARG A 252 -25.58 11.28 1.91
N GLY A 253 -25.91 10.60 3.01
CA GLY A 253 -25.09 10.60 4.21
C GLY A 253 -23.67 10.03 3.99
N ARG A 254 -23.50 9.08 3.04
CA ARG A 254 -22.16 8.60 2.65
C ARG A 254 -21.42 9.63 1.82
N LEU A 255 -22.12 10.33 0.92
CA LEU A 255 -21.50 11.37 0.11
C LEU A 255 -21.02 12.54 0.97
N LEU A 256 -21.80 12.98 1.95
CA LEU A 256 -21.38 14.01 2.91
C LEU A 256 -20.10 13.58 3.65
N ARG A 257 -20.05 12.33 4.14
CA ARG A 257 -18.83 11.80 4.79
C ARG A 257 -17.63 11.68 3.86
N ALA A 258 -17.84 11.31 2.58
CA ALA A 258 -16.77 11.30 1.60
C ALA A 258 -16.22 12.72 1.37
N LEU A 259 -17.11 13.72 1.20
CA LEU A 259 -16.69 15.12 1.03
C LEU A 259 -15.92 15.65 2.25
N GLU A 260 -16.37 15.33 3.48
CA GLU A 260 -15.63 15.68 4.70
C GLU A 260 -14.21 15.10 4.70
N ILE A 261 -14.05 13.85 4.24
CA ILE A 261 -12.73 13.22 4.12
C ILE A 261 -11.90 13.88 3.00
N LEU A 262 -12.51 14.19 1.85
CA LEU A 262 -11.80 14.81 0.74
C LEU A 262 -11.32 16.22 1.09
N MET A 263 -12.13 17.03 1.80
CA MET A 263 -11.73 18.35 2.28
C MET A 263 -10.47 18.34 3.17
N LEU A 264 -10.13 17.20 3.78
CA LEU A 264 -8.90 17.08 4.57
C LEU A 264 -7.63 17.19 3.71
N LEU A 265 -7.71 16.87 2.40
CA LEU A 265 -6.57 16.97 1.49
C LEU A 265 -6.13 18.44 1.28
N PRO A 266 -6.95 19.37 0.78
CA PRO A 266 -6.58 20.76 0.69
C PRO A 266 -6.32 21.39 2.08
N LEU A 267 -7.05 20.98 3.12
CA LEU A 267 -6.83 21.47 4.48
C LEU A 267 -5.42 21.11 4.99
N SER A 268 -4.90 19.91 4.67
CA SER A 268 -3.53 19.53 5.02
C SER A 268 -2.49 20.42 4.34
N VAL A 269 -2.73 20.79 3.08
CA VAL A 269 -1.87 21.76 2.35
C VAL A 269 -1.90 23.12 3.04
N PHE A 270 -3.09 23.63 3.38
CA PHE A 270 -3.23 24.94 4.04
C PHE A 270 -2.58 24.98 5.41
N MET A 271 -2.68 23.90 6.18
CA MET A 271 -2.02 23.82 7.49
C MET A 271 -0.49 23.93 7.34
N VAL A 272 0.11 23.18 6.43
CA VAL A 272 1.56 23.23 6.22
C VAL A 272 1.96 24.63 5.71
N ARG A 273 1.22 25.21 4.76
CA ARG A 273 1.46 26.60 4.29
C ARG A 273 1.37 27.62 5.43
N MET A 274 0.43 27.45 6.35
CA MET A 274 0.31 28.33 7.52
C MET A 274 1.55 28.26 8.40
N PHE A 275 2.08 27.06 8.67
CA PHE A 275 3.31 26.91 9.45
C PHE A 275 4.51 27.56 8.78
N LEU A 276 4.61 27.47 7.44
CA LEU A 276 5.65 28.14 6.66
C LEU A 276 5.51 29.68 6.71
N LEU A 277 4.30 30.20 6.54
CA LEU A 277 4.04 31.65 6.59
C LEU A 277 4.31 32.26 7.96
N LEU A 278 4.09 31.49 9.03
CA LEU A 278 4.38 31.90 10.40
C LEU A 278 5.86 31.69 10.78
N HIS A 279 6.70 31.25 9.83
CA HIS A 279 8.12 30.89 10.07
C HIS A 279 8.35 29.91 11.22
N LEU A 280 7.38 29.03 11.49
CA LEU A 280 7.47 28.04 12.55
C LEU A 280 8.33 26.84 12.17
N THR A 281 8.41 26.53 10.88
CA THR A 281 9.11 25.36 10.34
C THR A 281 9.68 25.66 8.94
N GLY A 282 10.64 24.82 8.50
CA GLY A 282 11.04 24.69 7.10
C GLY A 282 10.13 23.71 6.34
N LEU A 283 10.41 23.49 5.07
CA LEU A 283 9.79 22.42 4.25
C LEU A 283 10.85 21.80 3.35
N VAL A 284 11.04 20.48 3.53
CA VAL A 284 12.02 19.70 2.77
C VAL A 284 11.34 19.04 1.59
N LEU A 285 11.42 19.66 0.40
CA LEU A 285 10.89 19.12 -0.85
C LEU A 285 12.03 18.80 -1.83
N ALA A 286 11.89 17.69 -2.56
CA ALA A 286 12.95 17.16 -3.41
C ALA A 286 13.14 17.97 -4.71
N GLY A 287 12.07 18.49 -5.30
CA GLY A 287 12.15 19.13 -6.61
C GLY A 287 11.12 20.22 -6.85
N ASP A 288 11.20 20.80 -8.04
CA ASP A 288 10.29 21.89 -8.44
C ASP A 288 8.88 21.41 -8.76
N ALA A 289 8.72 20.13 -9.14
CA ALA A 289 7.40 19.55 -9.38
C ALA A 289 6.60 19.45 -8.07
N GLU A 290 7.22 18.96 -7.00
CA GLU A 290 6.63 18.88 -5.66
C GLU A 290 6.31 20.26 -5.13
N LYS A 291 7.21 21.25 -5.32
CA LYS A 291 6.97 22.65 -4.95
C LYS A 291 5.78 23.23 -5.71
N ARG A 292 5.70 23.03 -7.04
CA ARG A 292 4.58 23.51 -7.87
C ARG A 292 3.26 22.90 -7.41
N LEU A 293 3.22 21.58 -7.21
CA LEU A 293 2.01 20.90 -6.72
C LEU A 293 1.58 21.48 -5.38
N PHE A 294 2.52 21.61 -4.45
CA PHE A 294 2.24 22.08 -3.11
C PHE A 294 1.77 23.55 -3.08
N PHE A 295 2.40 24.42 -3.87
CA PHE A 295 2.11 25.87 -3.86
C PHE A 295 1.07 26.33 -4.90
N THR A 296 0.49 25.43 -5.71
CA THR A 296 -0.53 25.81 -6.69
C THR A 296 -1.77 26.44 -6.01
N PRO A 297 -2.33 27.53 -6.56
CA PRO A 297 -3.57 28.13 -6.06
C PRO A 297 -4.81 27.24 -6.31
N ALA A 298 -4.70 26.19 -7.14
CA ALA A 298 -5.79 25.27 -7.44
C ALA A 298 -6.41 24.64 -6.17
N TRP A 299 -5.65 24.48 -5.09
CA TRP A 299 -6.14 23.97 -3.82
C TRP A 299 -7.26 24.82 -3.20
N TYR A 300 -7.23 26.14 -3.39
CA TYR A 300 -8.33 27.01 -2.91
C TYR A 300 -9.61 26.74 -3.69
N VAL A 301 -9.51 26.57 -5.03
CA VAL A 301 -10.66 26.26 -5.88
C VAL A 301 -11.27 24.91 -5.50
N VAL A 302 -10.43 23.87 -5.34
CA VAL A 302 -10.88 22.53 -4.92
C VAL A 302 -11.62 22.62 -3.59
N PHE A 303 -11.04 23.27 -2.59
CA PHE A 303 -11.65 23.39 -1.27
C PHE A 303 -12.99 24.15 -1.30
N VAL A 304 -13.04 25.28 -2.00
CA VAL A 304 -14.28 26.09 -2.12
C VAL A 304 -15.39 25.28 -2.80
N VAL A 305 -15.07 24.55 -3.87
CA VAL A 305 -16.05 23.70 -4.57
C VAL A 305 -16.53 22.57 -3.68
N GLU A 306 -15.65 21.88 -2.96
CA GLU A 306 -16.00 20.79 -2.04
C GLU A 306 -16.92 21.31 -0.92
N VAL A 307 -16.59 22.45 -0.31
CA VAL A 307 -17.41 23.11 0.73
C VAL A 307 -18.77 23.51 0.18
N ALA A 308 -18.82 24.14 -1.00
CA ALA A 308 -20.07 24.55 -1.61
C ALA A 308 -20.98 23.35 -1.90
N VAL A 309 -20.44 22.27 -2.46
CA VAL A 309 -21.18 21.03 -2.72
C VAL A 309 -21.68 20.42 -1.40
N TYR A 310 -20.83 20.38 -0.37
CA TYR A 310 -21.22 19.89 0.96
C TYR A 310 -22.38 20.68 1.57
N LEU A 311 -22.29 22.00 1.55
CA LEU A 311 -23.33 22.89 2.10
C LEU A 311 -24.65 22.74 1.34
N ILE A 312 -24.62 22.71 -0.01
CA ILE A 312 -25.82 22.48 -0.83
C ILE A 312 -26.50 21.15 -0.45
N LEU A 313 -25.73 20.09 -0.30
CA LEU A 313 -26.27 18.77 0.08
C LEU A 313 -26.82 18.77 1.50
N GLN A 314 -26.17 19.45 2.45
CA GLN A 314 -26.61 19.55 3.84
C GLN A 314 -27.89 20.40 3.99
N LEU A 315 -27.99 21.53 3.29
CA LEU A 315 -29.20 22.37 3.31
C LEU A 315 -30.41 21.61 2.76
N ARG A 316 -30.22 20.81 1.71
CA ARG A 316 -31.28 19.96 1.16
C ARG A 316 -31.68 18.81 2.07
N GLU A 317 -30.74 18.25 2.85
CA GLU A 317 -31.05 17.21 3.84
C GLU A 317 -32.06 17.72 4.90
N ARG A 318 -31.94 18.99 5.26
CA ARG A 318 -32.89 19.62 6.22
C ARG A 318 -34.29 19.83 5.63
N GLN A 319 -34.41 19.95 4.30
CA GLN A 319 -35.68 20.19 3.61
C GLN A 319 -36.44 18.90 3.24
N GLU A 320 -35.71 17.83 2.93
CA GLU A 320 -36.25 16.55 2.47
C GLU A 320 -36.14 15.49 3.57
N ARG A 321 -37.28 14.99 4.10
CA ARG A 321 -37.33 13.91 5.10
C ARG A 321 -36.90 12.53 4.58
N SER A 322 -36.54 12.39 3.29
CA SER A 322 -36.23 11.12 2.67
C SER A 322 -34.72 10.96 2.48
N ASP A 323 -34.18 9.89 3.05
CA ASP A 323 -32.76 9.48 2.94
C ASP A 323 -32.43 8.88 1.53
N ARG A 324 -33.44 8.72 0.66
CA ARG A 324 -33.28 8.11 -0.66
C ARG A 324 -33.00 9.16 -1.72
N LEU A 325 -31.80 9.09 -2.27
CA LEU A 325 -31.31 9.92 -3.36
C LEU A 325 -31.88 9.55 -4.75
N GLU A 326 -32.96 8.78 -4.80
CA GLU A 326 -33.38 8.06 -6.01
C GLU A 326 -33.99 8.92 -7.12
N SER A 327 -34.33 10.18 -6.91
CA SER A 327 -35.10 10.89 -7.95
C SER A 327 -34.65 12.33 -8.33
N GLY A 328 -33.60 12.88 -7.73
CA GLY A 328 -33.23 14.27 -7.95
C GLY A 328 -32.31 14.47 -9.16
N ARG A 329 -32.78 15.05 -10.27
CA ARG A 329 -31.94 15.53 -11.38
C ARG A 329 -30.77 16.39 -10.87
N VAL A 330 -31.02 17.21 -9.88
CA VAL A 330 -30.03 18.10 -9.24
C VAL A 330 -28.99 17.32 -8.42
N PHE A 331 -29.35 16.25 -7.71
CA PHE A 331 -28.39 15.42 -6.99
C PHE A 331 -27.39 14.77 -7.97
N ARG A 332 -27.89 14.18 -9.06
CA ARG A 332 -27.03 13.59 -10.11
C ARG A 332 -26.11 14.64 -10.72
N THR A 333 -26.60 15.87 -10.91
CA THR A 333 -25.79 16.99 -11.41
C THR A 333 -24.73 17.40 -10.39
N VAL A 334 -25.07 17.57 -9.12
CA VAL A 334 -24.13 17.95 -8.04
C VAL A 334 -23.11 16.84 -7.76
N ALA A 335 -23.56 15.58 -7.68
CA ALA A 335 -22.66 14.45 -7.55
C ALA A 335 -21.74 14.30 -8.79
N GLY A 336 -22.29 14.47 -9.97
CA GLY A 336 -21.53 14.51 -11.22
C GLY A 336 -20.49 15.64 -11.23
N LEU A 337 -20.87 16.84 -10.79
CA LEU A 337 -19.97 17.97 -10.67
C LEU A 337 -18.85 17.71 -9.65
N ALA A 338 -19.18 17.18 -8.47
CA ALA A 338 -18.19 16.81 -7.46
C ALA A 338 -17.20 15.77 -8.00
N VAL A 339 -17.70 14.71 -8.69
CA VAL A 339 -16.86 13.72 -9.35
C VAL A 339 -15.98 14.37 -10.42
N THR A 340 -16.55 15.22 -11.28
CA THR A 340 -15.82 15.88 -12.37
C THR A 340 -14.74 16.81 -11.83
N VAL A 341 -15.04 17.60 -10.80
CA VAL A 341 -14.07 18.52 -10.18
C VAL A 341 -12.96 17.72 -9.47
N THR A 342 -13.31 16.69 -8.74
CA THR A 342 -12.31 15.80 -8.11
C THR A 342 -11.43 15.14 -9.19
N LEU A 343 -12.02 14.56 -10.23
CA LEU A 343 -11.27 13.97 -11.35
C LEU A 343 -10.40 14.99 -12.08
N ALA A 344 -10.90 16.21 -12.31
CA ALA A 344 -10.15 17.28 -12.94
C ALA A 344 -8.97 17.73 -12.04
N ALA A 345 -9.19 17.88 -10.72
CA ALA A 345 -8.15 18.19 -9.77
C ALA A 345 -7.08 17.09 -9.68
N LEU A 346 -7.52 15.82 -9.68
CA LEU A 346 -6.64 14.65 -9.70
C LEU A 346 -5.84 14.58 -11.00
N LEU A 347 -6.49 14.76 -12.15
CA LEU A 347 -5.84 14.79 -13.46
C LEU A 347 -4.85 15.95 -13.55
N LEU A 348 -5.26 17.14 -13.11
CA LEU A 348 -4.39 18.32 -13.07
C LEU A 348 -3.19 18.07 -12.14
N GLY A 349 -3.39 17.47 -10.96
CA GLY A 349 -2.33 17.07 -10.04
C GLY A 349 -1.38 16.06 -10.69
N CYS A 350 -1.91 15.04 -11.35
CA CYS A 350 -1.12 14.06 -12.08
C CYS A 350 -0.34 14.70 -13.24
N LEU A 351 -0.96 15.61 -14.01
CA LEU A 351 -0.32 16.31 -15.13
C LEU A 351 0.75 17.29 -14.64
N LEU A 352 0.54 17.96 -13.50
CA LEU A 352 1.53 18.82 -12.85
C LEU A 352 2.75 18.02 -12.36
N VAL A 353 2.51 16.87 -11.73
CA VAL A 353 3.56 16.00 -11.23
C VAL A 353 4.29 15.28 -12.38
N ALA A 354 3.56 14.90 -13.43
CA ALA A 354 4.13 14.25 -14.61
C ALA A 354 4.83 15.23 -15.57
N GLY A 355 4.80 16.55 -15.31
CA GLY A 355 5.47 17.53 -16.13
C GLY A 355 4.83 17.82 -17.51
N TYR A 356 3.57 17.39 -17.71
CA TYR A 356 2.84 17.59 -18.98
C TYR A 356 2.26 19.00 -19.17
N LEU A 357 2.46 19.93 -18.22
CA LEU A 357 2.01 21.31 -18.40
C LEU A 357 3.04 22.13 -19.19
N PRO A 358 2.59 23.16 -19.95
CA PRO A 358 3.46 23.97 -20.80
C PRO A 358 4.65 24.54 -20.01
N GLY A 359 5.87 24.25 -20.47
CA GLY A 359 7.13 24.64 -19.84
C GLY A 359 8.00 23.47 -19.35
N SER A 360 7.57 22.21 -19.49
CA SER A 360 8.40 21.03 -19.23
C SER A 360 8.90 20.44 -20.55
N ASP A 361 10.10 20.80 -20.98
CA ASP A 361 10.68 20.39 -22.27
C ASP A 361 11.11 18.94 -22.37
N LYS A 362 10.77 18.07 -21.40
CA LYS A 362 11.29 16.70 -21.40
C LYS A 362 10.29 15.65 -20.93
N VAL A 363 9.66 14.99 -21.88
CA VAL A 363 8.91 13.73 -21.67
C VAL A 363 9.78 12.62 -21.03
N SER A 364 11.12 12.71 -21.17
CA SER A 364 12.08 11.77 -20.57
C SER A 364 12.27 11.95 -19.05
N GLU A 365 12.05 13.13 -18.51
CA GLU A 365 12.07 13.43 -17.08
C GLU A 365 10.72 13.17 -16.42
N ALA A 366 9.66 13.08 -17.22
CA ALA A 366 8.34 12.71 -16.73
C ALA A 366 8.40 11.33 -16.09
N ALA A 367 7.89 11.21 -14.88
CA ALA A 367 7.92 9.99 -14.07
C ALA A 367 9.33 9.53 -13.63
N ASN A 368 10.31 10.43 -13.46
CA ASN A 368 11.65 10.12 -12.97
C ASN A 368 12.32 8.94 -13.72
N GLY A 369 12.29 8.93 -15.05
CA GLY A 369 12.90 7.88 -15.90
C GLY A 369 12.14 6.54 -15.93
N ARG A 370 11.03 6.40 -15.19
CA ARG A 370 10.29 5.12 -15.08
C ARG A 370 9.78 4.60 -16.42
N LEU A 371 9.31 5.48 -17.30
CA LEU A 371 8.81 5.06 -18.63
C LEU A 371 9.92 4.44 -19.49
N ALA A 372 11.13 5.00 -19.44
CA ALA A 372 12.29 4.42 -20.11
C ALA A 372 12.63 3.05 -19.52
N LEU A 373 12.64 2.94 -18.19
CA LEU A 373 12.90 1.66 -17.49
C LEU A 373 11.83 0.61 -17.81
N TRP A 374 10.55 0.98 -17.91
CA TRP A 374 9.47 0.05 -18.30
C TRP A 374 9.65 -0.44 -19.73
N LYS A 375 10.00 0.46 -20.65
CA LYS A 375 10.32 0.07 -22.04
C LYS A 375 11.48 -0.92 -22.09
N VAL A 376 12.56 -0.61 -21.39
CA VAL A 376 13.74 -1.50 -21.28
C VAL A 376 13.33 -2.86 -20.69
N THR A 377 12.51 -2.87 -19.63
CA THR A 377 12.03 -4.11 -19.00
C THR A 377 11.24 -4.98 -19.99
N ILE A 378 10.32 -4.38 -20.77
CA ILE A 378 9.53 -5.11 -21.77
C ILE A 378 10.43 -5.66 -22.89
N LEU A 379 11.42 -4.89 -23.34
CA LEU A 379 12.38 -5.34 -24.34
C LEU A 379 13.25 -6.48 -23.82
N THR A 380 13.72 -6.41 -22.56
CA THR A 380 14.48 -7.47 -21.91
C THR A 380 13.64 -8.75 -21.82
N TYR A 381 12.41 -8.66 -21.33
CA TYR A 381 11.49 -9.81 -21.28
C TYR A 381 11.22 -10.42 -22.66
N GLY A 382 11.09 -9.61 -23.71
CA GLY A 382 10.91 -10.09 -25.07
C GLY A 382 12.11 -10.87 -25.65
N LYS A 383 13.31 -10.65 -25.11
CA LYS A 383 14.55 -11.34 -25.48
C LYS A 383 14.82 -12.61 -24.68
N GLU A 384 14.17 -12.77 -23.55
CA GLU A 384 14.24 -14.01 -22.76
C GLU A 384 13.69 -15.19 -23.57
N GLY A 385 14.29 -16.37 -23.43
CA GLY A 385 13.77 -17.58 -24.05
C GLY A 385 12.34 -17.90 -23.55
N LEU A 386 11.55 -18.57 -24.37
CA LEU A 386 10.14 -18.88 -24.08
C LEU A 386 9.90 -19.47 -22.68
N LEU A 387 10.84 -20.30 -22.20
CA LEU A 387 10.79 -20.89 -20.87
C LEU A 387 10.74 -19.80 -19.78
N PHE A 388 11.59 -18.78 -19.87
CA PHE A 388 11.66 -17.68 -18.92
C PHE A 388 10.50 -16.70 -19.11
N GLN A 389 10.00 -16.50 -20.31
CA GLN A 389 8.79 -15.70 -20.53
C GLN A 389 7.57 -16.32 -19.84
N ILE A 390 7.48 -17.65 -19.80
CA ILE A 390 6.36 -18.35 -19.16
C ILE A 390 6.56 -18.40 -17.63
N PHE A 391 7.75 -18.75 -17.14
CA PHE A 391 8.01 -19.09 -15.75
C PHE A 391 8.88 -18.08 -15.01
N GLY A 392 9.57 -17.18 -15.70
CA GLY A 392 10.47 -16.18 -15.14
C GLY A 392 11.86 -16.73 -14.81
N MET A 393 12.75 -15.82 -14.40
CA MET A 393 14.17 -16.10 -14.10
C MET A 393 14.45 -16.32 -12.61
N GLY A 394 13.45 -16.29 -11.76
CA GLY A 394 13.56 -16.44 -10.30
C GLY A 394 13.14 -15.18 -9.54
N PRO A 395 12.60 -15.34 -8.31
CA PRO A 395 12.24 -14.20 -7.47
C PRO A 395 13.45 -13.30 -7.21
N ASP A 396 13.29 -11.99 -7.40
CA ASP A 396 14.33 -10.96 -7.23
C ASP A 396 15.51 -11.05 -8.22
N SER A 397 15.30 -11.68 -9.39
CA SER A 397 16.29 -11.84 -10.46
C SER A 397 16.39 -10.64 -11.41
N PHE A 398 15.59 -9.60 -11.25
CA PHE A 398 15.47 -8.49 -12.21
C PHE A 398 16.82 -7.87 -12.60
N TYR A 399 17.70 -7.64 -11.61
CA TYR A 399 19.03 -7.12 -11.84
C TYR A 399 19.82 -8.01 -12.83
N TYR A 400 19.83 -9.32 -12.58
CA TYR A 400 20.54 -10.28 -13.40
C TYR A 400 19.97 -10.37 -14.81
N ALA A 401 18.63 -10.39 -14.94
CA ALA A 401 17.95 -10.38 -16.23
C ALA A 401 18.32 -9.15 -17.06
N LEU A 402 18.29 -7.97 -16.44
CA LEU A 402 18.57 -6.72 -17.12
C LEU A 402 20.02 -6.65 -17.63
N TYR A 403 20.99 -7.02 -16.80
CA TYR A 403 22.41 -6.91 -17.13
C TYR A 403 22.94 -8.10 -17.95
N GLN A 404 22.29 -9.26 -17.90
CA GLN A 404 22.69 -10.44 -18.66
C GLN A 404 22.10 -10.46 -20.09
N TRP A 405 20.83 -10.03 -20.25
CA TRP A 405 20.14 -10.07 -21.54
C TRP A 405 19.73 -8.71 -22.07
N GLY A 406 19.84 -7.70 -21.27
CA GLY A 406 19.53 -6.33 -21.65
C GLY A 406 20.73 -5.58 -22.27
N SER A 407 21.71 -6.25 -22.95
CA SER A 407 22.89 -5.57 -23.48
C SER A 407 22.56 -4.36 -24.38
N ASP A 408 21.51 -4.46 -25.21
CA ASP A 408 21.02 -3.31 -25.98
C ASP A 408 20.26 -2.29 -25.09
N ALA A 409 19.73 -2.75 -23.96
CA ALA A 409 19.14 -1.86 -22.95
C ALA A 409 20.25 -1.07 -22.24
N MET A 410 21.45 -1.65 -22.07
CA MET A 410 22.62 -0.95 -21.57
C MET A 410 23.06 0.17 -22.50
N ASP A 411 22.89 0.03 -23.82
CA ASP A 411 23.10 1.16 -24.76
C ASP A 411 22.15 2.32 -24.52
N TRP A 412 20.92 2.06 -24.07
CA TRP A 412 19.96 3.08 -23.66
C TRP A 412 20.36 3.74 -22.34
N ILE A 413 20.84 2.96 -21.38
CA ILE A 413 21.40 3.43 -20.11
C ILE A 413 22.62 4.30 -20.37
N ASN A 414 23.57 3.82 -21.21
CA ASN A 414 24.81 4.49 -21.54
C ASN A 414 24.62 5.77 -22.38
N ARG A 415 23.48 5.92 -23.08
CA ARG A 415 23.11 7.15 -23.80
C ARG A 415 22.48 8.23 -22.92
N GLY A 416 22.57 8.11 -21.59
CA GLY A 416 22.08 9.11 -20.64
C GLY A 416 20.56 9.12 -20.46
N LEU A 417 19.84 8.09 -20.96
CA LEU A 417 18.38 7.99 -20.82
C LEU A 417 17.95 7.45 -19.44
N LEU A 418 18.84 6.78 -18.71
CA LEU A 418 18.52 6.16 -17.41
C LEU A 418 19.53 6.50 -16.31
N ASP A 419 20.37 7.52 -16.43
CA ASP A 419 21.47 7.81 -15.52
C ASP A 419 22.33 6.56 -15.20
N ASN A 420 23.55 6.68 -14.75
CA ASN A 420 24.43 5.55 -14.41
C ASN A 420 23.99 4.78 -13.13
N ASN A 421 22.70 4.61 -12.91
CA ASN A 421 22.16 3.94 -11.74
C ASN A 421 22.04 2.42 -11.94
N ILE A 422 22.23 1.67 -10.86
CA ILE A 422 22.01 0.22 -10.82
C ILE A 422 20.50 -0.02 -10.56
N TYR A 423 19.85 -0.68 -11.52
CA TYR A 423 18.42 -1.00 -11.42
C TYR A 423 18.21 -2.46 -10.99
N SER A 424 17.64 -2.66 -9.81
CA SER A 424 17.28 -3.97 -9.24
C SER A 424 15.81 -4.33 -9.40
N ASN A 425 15.00 -3.42 -9.95
CA ASN A 425 13.57 -3.60 -10.20
C ASN A 425 13.07 -2.57 -11.22
N ALA A 426 11.90 -2.79 -11.81
CA ALA A 426 11.30 -1.91 -12.82
C ALA A 426 10.61 -0.67 -12.25
N HIS A 427 10.64 -0.41 -10.94
CA HIS A 427 9.72 0.55 -10.29
C HIS A 427 8.25 0.38 -10.72
N ASN A 428 7.88 -0.85 -11.05
CA ASN A 428 6.55 -1.36 -11.33
C ASN A 428 6.54 -2.83 -10.94
N GLU A 429 5.78 -3.18 -9.92
CA GLU A 429 5.76 -4.52 -9.35
C GLU A 429 5.34 -5.58 -10.37
N TRP A 430 4.38 -5.23 -11.25
CA TRP A 430 3.86 -6.15 -12.26
C TRP A 430 4.88 -6.46 -13.35
N LEU A 431 5.60 -5.44 -13.81
CA LEU A 431 6.69 -5.63 -14.79
C LEU A 431 7.89 -6.34 -14.16
N THR A 432 8.21 -6.02 -12.89
CA THR A 432 9.25 -6.73 -12.16
C THR A 432 8.89 -8.20 -12.00
N LEU A 433 7.65 -8.50 -11.61
CA LEU A 433 7.15 -9.87 -11.46
C LEU A 433 7.11 -10.62 -12.80
N LEU A 434 6.83 -9.93 -13.91
CA LEU A 434 6.82 -10.51 -15.25
C LEU A 434 8.18 -11.09 -15.63
N VAL A 435 9.27 -10.39 -15.33
CA VAL A 435 10.65 -10.88 -15.53
C VAL A 435 11.00 -11.98 -14.54
N GLN A 436 10.60 -11.82 -13.27
CA GLN A 436 11.02 -12.71 -12.19
C GLN A 436 10.26 -14.05 -12.15
N GLN A 437 8.96 -14.05 -12.42
CA GLN A 437 8.09 -15.23 -12.31
C GLN A 437 7.28 -15.50 -13.59
N GLY A 438 7.56 -14.79 -14.68
CA GLY A 438 6.92 -14.94 -15.97
C GLY A 438 5.43 -14.59 -15.96
N ILE A 439 4.78 -14.86 -17.09
CA ILE A 439 3.35 -14.57 -17.25
C ILE A 439 2.47 -15.39 -16.30
N LEU A 440 2.88 -16.61 -15.93
CA LEU A 440 2.13 -17.44 -14.98
C LEU A 440 2.15 -16.85 -13.57
N GLY A 441 3.30 -16.30 -13.14
CA GLY A 441 3.39 -15.58 -11.86
C GLY A 441 2.49 -14.35 -11.82
N VAL A 442 2.47 -13.55 -12.90
CA VAL A 442 1.60 -12.37 -13.02
C VAL A 442 0.11 -12.76 -12.98
N ILE A 443 -0.29 -13.81 -13.68
CA ILE A 443 -1.68 -14.32 -13.67
C ILE A 443 -2.05 -14.80 -12.27
N ALA A 444 -1.18 -15.57 -11.61
CA ALA A 444 -1.42 -16.05 -10.26
C ALA A 444 -1.55 -14.90 -9.25
N TYR A 445 -0.63 -13.93 -9.32
CA TYR A 445 -0.63 -12.75 -8.45
C TYR A 445 -1.88 -11.87 -8.66
N GLY A 446 -2.23 -11.59 -9.91
CA GLY A 446 -3.46 -10.86 -10.25
C GLY A 446 -4.73 -11.58 -9.79
N GLY A 447 -4.74 -12.92 -9.91
CA GLY A 447 -5.82 -13.78 -9.45
C GLY A 447 -6.06 -13.70 -7.93
N ILE A 448 -5.00 -13.54 -7.12
CA ILE A 448 -5.10 -13.33 -5.67
C ILE A 448 -5.97 -12.10 -5.37
N PHE A 449 -5.61 -10.95 -5.94
CA PHE A 449 -6.32 -9.69 -5.68
C PHE A 449 -7.74 -9.70 -6.28
N LEU A 450 -7.90 -10.17 -7.51
CA LEU A 450 -9.20 -10.24 -8.17
C LEU A 450 -10.20 -11.06 -7.35
N THR A 451 -9.77 -12.23 -6.85
CA THR A 451 -10.64 -13.09 -6.05
C THR A 451 -10.91 -12.52 -4.67
N ALA A 452 -9.91 -11.90 -4.02
CA ALA A 452 -10.07 -11.24 -2.73
C ALA A 452 -11.06 -10.06 -2.83
N PHE A 453 -10.92 -9.19 -3.82
CA PHE A 453 -11.86 -8.07 -4.03
C PHE A 453 -13.28 -8.55 -4.33
N ARG A 454 -13.43 -9.60 -5.15
CA ARG A 454 -14.73 -10.20 -5.41
C ARG A 454 -15.39 -10.70 -4.13
N ASN A 455 -14.62 -11.31 -3.23
CA ASN A 455 -15.12 -11.82 -1.95
C ASN A 455 -15.45 -10.69 -0.97
N LEU A 456 -14.65 -9.60 -0.97
CA LEU A 456 -14.82 -8.46 -0.06
C LEU A 456 -15.93 -7.49 -0.46
N ARG A 457 -16.31 -7.42 -1.74
CA ARG A 457 -17.16 -6.35 -2.29
C ARG A 457 -18.45 -6.09 -1.52
N ILE A 458 -19.10 -7.13 -0.99
CA ILE A 458 -20.35 -7.01 -0.24
C ILE A 458 -20.06 -6.62 1.22
N SER A 459 -19.07 -7.29 1.84
CA SER A 459 -18.67 -7.03 3.22
C SER A 459 -18.16 -5.60 3.40
N ALA A 460 -17.39 -5.06 2.44
CA ALA A 460 -16.89 -3.69 2.45
C ALA A 460 -18.00 -2.62 2.46
N THR A 461 -19.20 -2.94 2.02
CA THR A 461 -20.35 -2.00 2.13
C THR A 461 -21.04 -2.04 3.48
N ARG A 462 -20.74 -2.99 4.37
CA ARG A 462 -21.46 -3.27 5.61
C ARG A 462 -20.56 -3.25 6.87
N ASP A 463 -19.30 -3.64 6.74
CA ASP A 463 -18.33 -3.73 7.84
C ASP A 463 -17.15 -2.76 7.60
N PRO A 464 -16.89 -1.83 8.53
CA PRO A 464 -15.75 -0.90 8.39
C PRO A 464 -14.39 -1.60 8.33
N ARG A 465 -14.23 -2.80 8.93
CA ARG A 465 -13.00 -3.59 8.84
C ARG A 465 -12.79 -4.14 7.44
N ALA A 466 -13.86 -4.65 6.83
CA ALA A 466 -13.83 -5.12 5.44
C ALA A 466 -13.58 -3.97 4.47
N LEU A 467 -14.13 -2.78 4.73
CA LEU A 467 -13.81 -1.57 3.96
C LEU A 467 -12.35 -1.15 4.16
N ALA A 468 -11.81 -1.24 5.37
CA ALA A 468 -10.41 -0.93 5.65
C ALA A 468 -9.46 -1.84 4.84
N VAL A 469 -9.75 -3.15 4.79
CA VAL A 469 -8.99 -4.09 3.94
C VAL A 469 -9.15 -3.75 2.47
N PHE A 470 -10.37 -3.50 2.01
CA PHE A 470 -10.65 -3.16 0.61
C PHE A 470 -9.87 -1.92 0.16
N LEU A 471 -9.90 -0.84 0.96
CA LEU A 471 -9.15 0.40 0.69
C LEU A 471 -7.64 0.19 0.82
N GLY A 472 -7.17 -0.53 1.85
CA GLY A 472 -5.76 -0.82 2.04
C GLY A 472 -5.14 -1.62 0.90
N LEU A 473 -5.84 -2.67 0.42
CA LEU A 473 -5.41 -3.44 -0.75
C LEU A 473 -5.48 -2.61 -2.04
N THR A 474 -6.47 -1.71 -2.18
CA THR A 474 -6.51 -0.78 -3.32
C THR A 474 -5.33 0.18 -3.28
N GLY A 475 -5.01 0.76 -2.11
CA GLY A 475 -3.82 1.61 -1.92
C GLY A 475 -2.53 0.88 -2.28
N TYR A 476 -2.39 -0.38 -1.85
CA TYR A 476 -1.28 -1.24 -2.24
C TYR A 476 -1.18 -1.41 -3.76
N LEU A 477 -2.29 -1.77 -4.42
CA LEU A 477 -2.30 -1.98 -5.88
C LEU A 477 -2.00 -0.70 -6.68
N ILE A 478 -2.46 0.47 -6.22
CA ILE A 478 -2.07 1.73 -6.86
C ILE A 478 -0.56 1.96 -6.72
N CYS A 479 -0.01 1.73 -5.52
CA CYS A 479 1.43 1.83 -5.31
C CYS A 479 2.22 0.82 -6.16
N SER A 480 1.74 -0.41 -6.31
CA SER A 480 2.42 -1.48 -7.06
C SER A 480 2.64 -1.15 -8.53
N LEU A 481 1.87 -0.22 -9.10
CA LEU A 481 2.07 0.28 -10.46
C LEU A 481 3.31 1.18 -10.59
N PHE A 482 3.81 1.73 -9.48
CA PHE A 482 4.89 2.73 -9.47
C PHE A 482 6.03 2.41 -8.50
N THR A 483 5.91 1.28 -7.78
CA THR A 483 6.92 0.77 -6.86
C THR A 483 7.14 -0.72 -7.11
N PHE A 484 7.74 -1.40 -6.17
CA PHE A 484 8.07 -2.83 -6.21
C PHE A 484 7.75 -3.47 -4.86
N GLN A 485 7.76 -4.81 -4.79
CA GLN A 485 7.60 -5.53 -3.53
C GLN A 485 8.72 -5.17 -2.55
N HIS A 486 8.36 -4.92 -1.30
CA HIS A 486 9.32 -4.72 -0.22
C HIS A 486 8.68 -5.04 1.14
N VAL A 487 9.53 -5.33 2.14
CA VAL A 487 9.08 -5.80 3.46
C VAL A 487 8.26 -4.79 4.27
N LEU A 488 8.16 -3.54 3.83
CA LEU A 488 7.41 -2.47 4.51
C LEU A 488 6.03 -2.18 3.90
N SER A 489 5.62 -2.90 2.84
CA SER A 489 4.26 -2.82 2.30
C SER A 489 3.66 -4.20 2.02
N THR A 490 4.41 -5.08 1.36
CA THR A 490 3.90 -6.38 0.89
C THR A 490 3.44 -7.32 2.02
N PRO A 491 4.16 -7.48 3.16
CA PRO A 491 3.67 -8.31 4.26
C PRO A 491 2.34 -7.83 4.85
N PHE A 492 2.11 -6.52 4.89
CA PHE A 492 0.82 -5.97 5.35
C PHE A 492 -0.31 -6.31 4.38
N ALA A 493 -0.06 -6.22 3.07
CA ALA A 493 -1.03 -6.61 2.06
C ALA A 493 -1.39 -8.11 2.17
N PHE A 494 -0.41 -9.00 2.36
CA PHE A 494 -0.65 -10.44 2.54
C PHE A 494 -1.37 -10.76 3.86
N ALA A 495 -1.08 -10.03 4.94
CA ALA A 495 -1.82 -10.14 6.19
C ALA A 495 -3.28 -9.67 6.01
N LEU A 496 -3.52 -8.54 5.33
CA LEU A 496 -4.86 -8.05 5.02
C LEU A 496 -5.64 -9.03 4.12
N LEU A 497 -5.00 -9.65 3.11
CA LEU A 497 -5.59 -10.71 2.31
C LEU A 497 -6.00 -11.91 3.20
N GLY A 498 -5.15 -12.29 4.14
CA GLY A 498 -5.45 -13.34 5.11
C GLY A 498 -6.65 -12.98 6.00
N MET A 499 -6.72 -11.75 6.52
CA MET A 499 -7.85 -11.25 7.31
C MET A 499 -9.16 -11.23 6.51
N ALA A 500 -9.11 -10.80 5.24
CA ALA A 500 -10.24 -10.81 4.33
C ALA A 500 -10.86 -12.21 4.20
N GLU A 501 -10.02 -13.18 3.91
CA GLU A 501 -10.46 -14.56 3.66
C GLU A 501 -10.77 -15.33 4.95
N GLY A 502 -10.20 -14.91 6.08
CA GLY A 502 -10.41 -15.54 7.39
C GLY A 502 -11.79 -15.27 7.95
N VAL A 503 -12.06 -14.04 8.34
CA VAL A 503 -13.22 -13.62 9.16
C VAL A 503 -14.19 -12.76 8.38
N LEU A 504 -13.67 -11.76 7.62
CA LEU A 504 -14.50 -10.70 7.08
C LEU A 504 -15.45 -11.14 5.96
N CYS A 505 -15.14 -12.25 5.27
CA CYS A 505 -16.04 -12.84 4.26
C CYS A 505 -17.06 -13.82 4.84
N LYS A 506 -16.90 -14.31 6.08
CA LYS A 506 -17.83 -15.26 6.71
C LYS A 506 -19.06 -14.58 7.32
N ASP A 507 -18.88 -13.39 7.90
CA ASP A 507 -19.96 -12.67 8.63
C ASP A 507 -21.13 -12.26 7.74
N VAL A 508 -20.97 -12.27 6.42
CA VAL A 508 -22.03 -11.90 5.46
C VAL A 508 -22.84 -13.12 5.03
N LEU A 509 -22.25 -14.30 4.93
CA LEU A 509 -22.94 -15.53 4.54
C LEU A 509 -23.86 -16.08 5.65
N ASN A 510 -23.58 -15.73 6.92
CA ASN A 510 -24.39 -16.16 8.07
C ASN A 510 -25.52 -15.16 8.44
N LYS A 511 -25.62 -14.03 7.74
CA LYS A 511 -26.64 -12.99 7.96
C LYS A 511 -27.55 -12.75 6.75
N SER A 512 -27.36 -13.50 5.67
CA SER A 512 -28.24 -13.56 4.50
C SER A 512 -29.05 -14.85 4.49
#